data_ed2edafda490a47beeac807a732a49c1
#
_entry.id   ed2edafda490a47beeac807a732a49c1
#
_cell.length_a   1.000
_cell.length_b   1.000
_cell.length_c   1.000
_cell.angle_alpha   90.00
_cell.angle_beta   90.00
_cell.angle_gamma   90.00
#
_symmetry.space_group_name_H-M   'P 1'
#
loop_
_entity.id
_entity.type
_entity.pdbx_description
1 polymer ?
#
loop_
_entity_poly.entity_id
_entity_poly.type
_entity_poly.pdbx_seq_one_letter_code
_entity_poly.pdbx_strand_id
1 'polypeptide(L)'
;MKNFKQTITLMLVCALGFLASCSDEEDVFYYSFKSIEYTMEEEDGIMKYETPWHVYNSVANNSSTEMEDIKVSLGNLYRDYYEYYVFKCDYPETFNPTVGYVHVPLPSGLAPDGTVLVSSTMGEYSMEKMVTYDTSAGMREYSIPAQKRLILECSLEIEKQVFTYKATFQRHPRGEDLVVKGKFIHAKPISSMARQTLEDIQ
;
A
#
# COMPACT_ATOMS: atom_id res chain seq x y z
N MET A 1 3.00 -29.29 69.47
CA MET A 1 2.77 -29.97 68.21
C MET A 1 1.52 -29.50 67.37
N LYS A 2 0.51 -28.89 68.04
CA LYS A 2 -0.68 -28.39 67.26
C LYS A 2 -0.39 -27.18 66.34
N ASN A 3 0.50 -26.29 66.82
CA ASN A 3 0.78 -25.06 66.01
C ASN A 3 1.62 -25.27 64.77
N PHE A 4 2.43 -26.33 64.75
CA PHE A 4 3.26 -26.66 63.56
C PHE A 4 2.44 -27.16 62.34
N LYS A 5 1.39 -27.93 62.66
CA LYS A 5 0.47 -28.41 61.59
C LYS A 5 -0.37 -27.27 60.98
N GLN A 6 -0.78 -26.28 61.76
CA GLN A 6 -1.52 -25.12 61.24
C GLN A 6 -0.64 -24.24 60.38
N THR A 7 0.64 -24.06 60.73
CA THR A 7 1.57 -23.25 59.89
C THR A 7 1.86 -23.90 58.55
N ILE A 8 2.00 -25.23 58.48
CA ILE A 8 2.22 -25.95 57.21
C ILE A 8 0.96 -25.89 56.32
N THR A 9 -0.23 -26.02 56.91
CA THR A 9 -1.48 -25.93 56.15
C THR A 9 -1.71 -24.53 55.58
N LEU A 10 -1.36 -23.47 56.32
CA LEU A 10 -1.46 -22.08 55.86
C LEU A 10 -0.46 -21.78 54.75
N MET A 11 0.80 -22.27 54.85
CA MET A 11 1.78 -22.15 53.75
C MET A 11 1.38 -22.91 52.50
N LEU A 12 0.76 -24.08 52.60
CA LEU A 12 0.32 -24.87 51.45
C LEU A 12 -0.84 -24.19 50.75
N VAL A 13 -1.78 -23.56 51.46
CA VAL A 13 -2.89 -22.79 50.89
C VAL A 13 -2.37 -21.52 50.21
N CYS A 14 -1.38 -20.83 50.75
CA CYS A 14 -0.75 -19.69 50.07
C CYS A 14 0.01 -20.11 48.83
N ALA A 15 0.72 -21.26 48.85
CA ALA A 15 1.43 -21.76 47.67
C ALA A 15 0.49 -22.18 46.54
N LEU A 16 -0.68 -22.73 46.86
CA LEU A 16 -1.71 -23.07 45.86
C LEU A 16 -2.44 -21.81 45.33
N GLY A 17 -2.53 -20.75 46.12
CA GLY A 17 -3.10 -19.47 45.70
C GLY A 17 -2.19 -18.71 44.70
N PHE A 18 -0.87 -18.89 44.77
CA PHE A 18 0.06 -18.31 43.79
C PHE A 18 0.14 -19.07 42.48
N LEU A 19 -0.27 -20.34 42.44
CA LEU A 19 -0.35 -21.13 41.19
C LEU A 19 -1.67 -20.91 40.45
N ALA A 20 -2.65 -20.24 41.05
CA ALA A 20 -3.91 -19.81 40.42
C ALA A 20 -3.87 -18.37 39.94
N SER A 21 -2.72 -17.70 39.93
CA SER A 21 -2.48 -16.55 39.11
C SER A 21 -2.42 -17.07 37.70
N CYS A 22 -3.58 -17.27 37.10
CA CYS A 22 -3.72 -17.40 35.65
C CYS A 22 -2.90 -16.29 35.03
N SER A 23 -1.83 -16.65 34.34
CA SER A 23 -1.43 -15.86 33.20
C SER A 23 -2.69 -15.72 32.36
N ASP A 24 -3.28 -14.55 32.29
CA ASP A 24 -4.06 -14.15 31.13
C ASP A 24 -3.04 -14.19 29.97
N GLU A 25 -2.75 -15.39 29.47
CA GLU A 25 -2.24 -15.55 28.14
C GLU A 25 -3.36 -15.00 27.27
N GLU A 26 -3.22 -13.75 26.86
CA GLU A 26 -4.02 -13.21 25.78
C GLU A 26 -3.90 -14.23 24.66
N ASP A 27 -4.97 -14.96 24.41
CA ASP A 27 -5.03 -15.93 23.32
C ASP A 27 -4.64 -15.19 22.04
N VAL A 28 -3.39 -15.37 21.58
CA VAL A 28 -2.91 -14.74 20.36
C VAL A 28 -3.63 -15.40 19.20
N PHE A 29 -4.64 -14.71 18.73
CA PHE A 29 -5.39 -15.15 17.55
C PHE A 29 -4.65 -14.72 16.28
N TYR A 30 -4.59 -15.62 15.31
CA TYR A 30 -4.14 -15.30 13.97
C TYR A 30 -5.14 -15.82 12.94
N TYR A 31 -5.08 -15.24 11.76
CA TYR A 31 -5.95 -15.61 10.65
C TYR A 31 -5.13 -16.21 9.52
N SER A 32 -5.65 -17.27 8.89
CA SER A 32 -5.12 -17.80 7.64
C SER A 32 -6.10 -17.54 6.50
N PHE A 33 -5.55 -17.30 5.32
CA PHE A 33 -6.34 -17.12 4.11
C PHE A 33 -6.99 -18.44 3.68
N LYS A 34 -8.26 -18.39 3.31
CA LYS A 34 -9.01 -19.54 2.82
C LYS A 34 -9.44 -19.35 1.37
N SER A 35 -10.08 -18.23 1.06
CA SER A 35 -10.52 -17.92 -0.30
C SER A 35 -10.76 -16.42 -0.47
N ILE A 36 -10.71 -15.96 -1.72
CA ILE A 36 -11.16 -14.64 -2.13
C ILE A 36 -11.87 -14.73 -3.48
N GLU A 37 -12.95 -13.99 -3.61
CA GLU A 37 -13.72 -13.82 -4.82
C GLU A 37 -13.77 -12.34 -5.15
N TYR A 38 -13.59 -11.99 -6.44
CA TYR A 38 -13.72 -10.63 -6.92
C TYR A 38 -14.91 -10.54 -7.87
N THR A 39 -15.68 -9.47 -7.72
CA THR A 39 -16.87 -9.20 -8.52
C THR A 39 -16.86 -7.75 -8.96
N MET A 40 -17.73 -7.44 -9.94
CA MET A 40 -18.00 -6.08 -10.39
C MET A 40 -19.35 -5.64 -9.82
N GLU A 41 -19.37 -4.52 -9.12
CA GLU A 41 -20.56 -3.80 -8.71
C GLU A 41 -20.73 -2.51 -9.52
N GLU A 42 -21.82 -1.78 -9.34
CA GLU A 42 -22.20 -0.62 -10.17
C GLU A 42 -21.12 0.48 -10.23
N GLU A 43 -20.38 0.68 -9.15
CA GLU A 43 -19.31 1.71 -9.08
C GLU A 43 -17.90 1.17 -9.35
N ASP A 44 -17.78 -0.11 -9.67
CA ASP A 44 -16.50 -0.76 -9.92
C ASP A 44 -16.06 -0.59 -11.37
N GLY A 45 -14.78 -0.78 -11.63
CA GLY A 45 -14.26 -0.74 -12.99
C GLY A 45 -12.79 -0.38 -13.07
N ILE A 46 -12.35 -0.23 -14.32
CA ILE A 46 -11.03 0.26 -14.66
C ILE A 46 -11.21 1.64 -15.30
N MET A 47 -10.66 2.65 -14.68
CA MET A 47 -10.70 4.02 -15.16
C MET A 47 -9.30 4.58 -15.36
N LYS A 48 -9.16 5.46 -16.35
CA LYS A 48 -7.93 6.17 -16.63
C LYS A 48 -8.17 7.66 -16.49
N TYR A 49 -7.21 8.34 -15.89
CA TYR A 49 -7.27 9.79 -15.78
C TYR A 49 -5.86 10.38 -15.81
N GLU A 50 -5.78 11.62 -16.24
CA GLU A 50 -4.53 12.38 -16.23
C GLU A 50 -4.41 13.20 -14.95
N THR A 51 -3.20 13.22 -14.38
CA THR A 51 -2.90 14.12 -13.26
C THR A 51 -2.77 15.56 -13.78
N PRO A 52 -3.01 16.57 -12.94
CA PRO A 52 -2.66 17.93 -13.29
C PRO A 52 -1.17 18.05 -13.64
N TRP A 53 -0.82 18.97 -14.53
CA TRP A 53 0.56 19.31 -14.81
C TRP A 53 1.23 19.90 -13.56
N HIS A 54 2.40 19.40 -13.23
CA HIS A 54 3.19 19.91 -12.10
C HIS A 54 4.65 20.06 -12.48
N VAL A 55 5.31 21.02 -11.87
CA VAL A 55 6.74 21.27 -12.06
C VAL A 55 7.52 20.24 -11.25
N TYR A 56 8.29 19.39 -11.95
CA TYR A 56 9.17 18.42 -11.30
C TYR A 56 10.64 18.88 -11.24
N ASN A 57 11.01 19.84 -12.06
CA ASN A 57 12.32 20.47 -12.02
C ASN A 57 12.28 21.90 -12.56
N SER A 58 13.13 22.79 -12.01
CA SER A 58 13.32 24.15 -12.48
C SER A 58 14.76 24.57 -12.25
N VAL A 59 15.47 24.91 -13.32
CA VAL A 59 16.87 25.31 -13.27
C VAL A 59 17.06 26.63 -14.01
N ALA A 60 17.71 27.58 -13.35
CA ALA A 60 18.05 28.91 -13.90
C ALA A 60 19.52 28.99 -14.30
N ASN A 61 19.82 29.36 -15.54
CA ASN A 61 21.16 29.73 -15.96
C ASN A 61 21.34 31.24 -15.78
N ASN A 62 22.08 31.63 -14.74
CA ASN A 62 22.34 33.02 -14.39
C ASN A 62 23.55 33.59 -15.15
N SER A 63 24.25 32.83 -15.99
CA SER A 63 25.31 33.36 -16.83
C SER A 63 24.79 34.45 -17.75
N SER A 64 25.56 35.48 -17.96
CA SER A 64 25.22 36.59 -18.87
C SER A 64 25.51 36.26 -20.34
N THR A 65 26.34 35.24 -20.61
CA THR A 65 26.85 34.98 -21.96
C THR A 65 26.94 33.51 -22.34
N GLU A 66 26.99 32.60 -21.38
CA GLU A 66 27.28 31.19 -21.64
C GLU A 66 26.04 30.31 -21.50
N MET A 67 25.95 29.31 -22.37
CA MET A 67 24.97 28.22 -22.25
C MET A 67 25.42 27.27 -21.15
N GLU A 68 24.45 26.75 -20.41
CA GLU A 68 24.65 25.75 -19.36
C GLU A 68 24.02 24.42 -19.74
N ASP A 69 24.81 23.35 -19.74
CA ASP A 69 24.27 21.98 -19.96
C ASP A 69 24.03 21.30 -18.63
N ILE A 70 22.83 20.78 -18.47
CA ILE A 70 22.42 20.09 -17.26
C ILE A 70 21.94 18.67 -17.56
N LYS A 71 22.06 17.78 -16.59
CA LYS A 71 21.47 16.43 -16.61
C LYS A 71 20.38 16.34 -15.58
N VAL A 72 19.19 15.95 -16.02
CA VAL A 72 18.01 15.78 -15.15
C VAL A 72 17.59 14.32 -15.12
N SER A 73 17.46 13.79 -13.90
CA SER A 73 16.93 12.44 -13.71
C SER A 73 15.44 12.41 -13.97
N LEU A 74 15.02 11.50 -14.84
CA LEU A 74 13.60 11.25 -15.10
C LEU A 74 12.91 10.52 -13.91
N GLY A 75 13.70 9.93 -13.00
CA GLY A 75 13.19 9.33 -11.78
C GLY A 75 12.43 10.31 -10.89
N ASN A 76 12.76 11.61 -10.97
CA ASN A 76 12.03 12.65 -10.26
C ASN A 76 10.59 12.85 -10.76
N LEU A 77 10.28 12.43 -12.00
CA LEU A 77 8.92 12.44 -12.54
C LEU A 77 7.93 11.61 -11.72
N TYR A 78 8.42 10.50 -11.16
CA TYR A 78 7.59 9.52 -10.46
C TYR A 78 7.72 9.62 -8.94
N ARG A 79 8.53 10.56 -8.43
CA ARG A 79 8.84 10.64 -6.99
C ARG A 79 7.61 10.79 -6.10
N ASP A 80 6.60 11.50 -6.59
CA ASP A 80 5.38 11.80 -5.84
C ASP A 80 4.19 10.91 -6.25
N TYR A 81 4.42 9.93 -7.14
CA TYR A 81 3.40 9.01 -7.63
C TYR A 81 3.88 7.57 -7.46
N TYR A 82 3.12 6.81 -6.69
CA TYR A 82 3.43 5.42 -6.40
C TYR A 82 2.34 4.52 -6.98
N GLU A 83 2.75 3.34 -7.44
CA GLU A 83 1.80 2.26 -7.56
C GLU A 83 1.38 1.84 -6.15
N TYR A 84 0.11 1.77 -5.89
CA TYR A 84 -0.40 1.29 -4.62
C TYR A 84 -1.62 0.40 -4.85
N TYR A 85 -1.82 -0.52 -3.93
CA TYR A 85 -3.09 -1.20 -3.79
C TYR A 85 -3.52 -1.25 -2.32
N VAL A 86 -4.83 -1.34 -2.13
CA VAL A 86 -5.43 -1.38 -0.80
C VAL A 86 -6.68 -2.25 -0.81
N PHE A 87 -6.85 -3.01 0.26
CA PHE A 87 -8.09 -3.73 0.56
C PHE A 87 -8.89 -2.92 1.57
N LYS A 88 -9.80 -2.06 1.09
CA LYS A 88 -10.72 -1.34 1.96
C LYS A 88 -11.85 -2.27 2.37
N CYS A 89 -12.01 -2.52 3.65
CA CYS A 89 -13.13 -3.30 4.18
C CYS A 89 -14.07 -2.41 4.98
N ASP A 90 -15.36 -2.75 4.96
CA ASP A 90 -16.40 -2.08 5.75
C ASP A 90 -16.50 -2.67 7.18
N TYR A 91 -15.48 -3.41 7.61
CA TYR A 91 -15.52 -4.20 8.83
C TYR A 91 -15.14 -3.38 10.08
N PRO A 92 -15.74 -3.70 11.23
CA PRO A 92 -15.47 -2.97 12.46
C PRO A 92 -14.01 -3.12 12.93
N GLU A 93 -13.58 -2.16 13.73
CA GLU A 93 -12.23 -1.89 14.22
C GLU A 93 -11.47 -3.07 14.88
N THR A 94 -12.14 -4.20 15.09
CA THR A 94 -11.57 -5.38 15.76
C THR A 94 -10.83 -6.35 14.84
N PHE A 95 -10.95 -6.21 13.52
CA PHE A 95 -10.24 -7.05 12.56
C PHE A 95 -8.92 -6.38 12.18
N ASN A 96 -7.85 -6.80 12.83
CA ASN A 96 -6.50 -6.40 12.45
C ASN A 96 -5.81 -7.55 11.68
N PRO A 97 -5.82 -7.55 10.35
CA PRO A 97 -5.17 -8.59 9.54
C PRO A 97 -3.64 -8.56 9.64
N THR A 98 -3.06 -7.56 10.30
CA THR A 98 -1.61 -7.40 10.44
C THR A 98 -0.97 -8.40 11.39
N VAL A 99 -1.75 -9.19 12.10
CA VAL A 99 -1.23 -10.30 12.91
C VAL A 99 -1.03 -11.54 12.02
N GLY A 100 -0.09 -11.45 11.11
CA GLY A 100 0.29 -12.49 10.17
C GLY A 100 0.09 -12.02 8.72
N TYR A 101 1.17 -11.86 8.00
CA TYR A 101 1.19 -11.46 6.59
C TYR A 101 0.35 -12.43 5.74
N VAL A 102 -0.92 -12.10 5.55
CA VAL A 102 -1.81 -12.91 4.73
C VAL A 102 -1.65 -12.51 3.28
N HIS A 103 -1.28 -13.46 2.43
CA HIS A 103 -1.15 -13.23 1.00
C HIS A 103 -2.39 -13.77 0.29
N VAL A 104 -2.91 -12.96 -0.63
CA VAL A 104 -4.09 -13.27 -1.45
C VAL A 104 -3.78 -13.09 -2.93
N PRO A 105 -4.43 -13.82 -3.84
CA PRO A 105 -4.30 -13.58 -5.27
C PRO A 105 -4.83 -12.18 -5.61
N LEU A 106 -4.08 -11.42 -6.42
CA LEU A 106 -4.48 -10.08 -6.84
C LEU A 106 -5.27 -10.09 -8.16
N PRO A 107 -6.24 -9.19 -8.34
CA PRO A 107 -6.87 -8.99 -9.64
C PRO A 107 -5.84 -8.52 -10.68
N SER A 108 -6.02 -8.91 -11.92
CA SER A 108 -5.14 -8.53 -13.04
C SER A 108 -5.85 -7.76 -14.15
N GLY A 109 -7.17 -7.64 -14.09
CA GLY A 109 -7.97 -6.93 -15.08
C GLY A 109 -9.37 -7.50 -15.22
N LEU A 110 -10.00 -7.20 -16.37
CA LEU A 110 -11.33 -7.67 -16.73
C LEU A 110 -11.29 -8.50 -18.02
N ALA A 111 -12.03 -9.58 -18.04
CA ALA A 111 -12.37 -10.29 -19.25
C ALA A 111 -13.43 -9.51 -20.08
N PRO A 112 -13.60 -9.81 -21.37
CA PRO A 112 -14.61 -9.14 -22.21
C PRO A 112 -16.05 -9.26 -21.72
N ASP A 113 -16.36 -10.28 -20.94
CA ASP A 113 -17.69 -10.50 -20.36
C ASP A 113 -17.87 -9.77 -19.00
N GLY A 114 -16.89 -9.00 -18.56
CA GLY A 114 -16.89 -8.29 -17.28
C GLY A 114 -16.44 -9.11 -16.08
N THR A 115 -16.02 -10.36 -16.29
CA THR A 115 -15.46 -11.19 -15.21
C THR A 115 -14.09 -10.65 -14.78
N VAL A 116 -13.87 -10.51 -13.45
CA VAL A 116 -12.58 -10.09 -12.92
C VAL A 116 -11.56 -11.22 -13.08
N LEU A 117 -10.49 -10.93 -13.80
CA LEU A 117 -9.36 -11.85 -13.97
C LEU A 117 -8.48 -11.80 -12.73
N VAL A 118 -8.10 -12.95 -12.22
CA VAL A 118 -7.24 -13.10 -11.04
C VAL A 118 -5.87 -13.60 -11.48
N SER A 119 -4.83 -12.90 -11.04
CA SER A 119 -3.44 -13.26 -11.31
C SER A 119 -2.98 -14.43 -10.42
N SER A 120 -1.94 -15.14 -10.87
CA SER A 120 -1.16 -16.02 -10.00
C SER A 120 -0.26 -15.23 -9.03
N THR A 121 -0.13 -13.92 -9.21
CA THR A 121 0.62 -13.05 -8.32
C THR A 121 -0.11 -12.93 -6.99
N MET A 122 0.60 -13.28 -5.92
CA MET A 122 0.11 -13.11 -4.56
C MET A 122 0.56 -11.76 -4.01
N GLY A 123 -0.36 -11.03 -3.42
CA GLY A 123 -0.08 -9.78 -2.72
C GLY A 123 -0.47 -9.87 -1.25
N GLU A 124 0.17 -9.07 -0.42
CA GLU A 124 -0.19 -8.97 0.98
C GLU A 124 -1.57 -8.33 1.13
N TYR A 125 -2.46 -8.98 1.89
CA TYR A 125 -3.75 -8.39 2.26
C TYR A 125 -3.49 -7.23 3.24
N SER A 126 -3.44 -6.04 2.72
CA SER A 126 -3.06 -4.84 3.46
C SER A 126 -4.06 -3.73 3.26
N MET A 127 -4.30 -2.96 4.33
CA MET A 127 -5.11 -1.75 4.29
C MET A 127 -4.46 -0.63 3.48
N GLU A 128 -3.13 -0.68 3.31
CA GLU A 128 -2.38 0.25 2.47
C GLU A 128 -1.02 -0.37 2.13
N LYS A 129 -0.77 -0.62 0.86
CA LYS A 129 0.54 -1.05 0.40
C LYS A 129 0.99 -0.18 -0.77
N MET A 130 2.10 0.51 -0.56
CA MET A 130 2.78 1.28 -1.59
C MET A 130 3.85 0.40 -2.24
N VAL A 131 3.86 0.38 -3.56
CA VAL A 131 4.91 -0.25 -4.35
C VAL A 131 5.72 0.89 -4.98
N THR A 132 6.97 1.03 -4.58
CA THR A 132 7.86 2.02 -5.19
C THR A 132 8.20 1.61 -6.62
N TYR A 133 8.03 2.52 -7.56
CA TYR A 133 8.56 2.34 -8.91
C TYR A 133 10.09 2.31 -8.88
N ASP A 134 10.67 1.39 -9.64
CA ASP A 134 12.09 1.46 -9.95
C ASP A 134 12.34 2.71 -10.81
N THR A 135 12.86 3.75 -10.17
CA THR A 135 13.18 5.04 -10.78
C THR A 135 14.53 5.04 -11.50
N SER A 136 15.05 3.90 -11.91
CA SER A 136 16.23 3.81 -12.79
C SER A 136 16.01 4.44 -14.18
N ALA A 137 14.91 5.19 -14.34
CA ALA A 137 14.60 6.02 -15.49
C ALA A 137 15.78 6.95 -15.81
N GLY A 138 16.23 6.87 -17.04
CA GLY A 138 17.45 7.49 -17.53
C GLY A 138 17.59 8.99 -17.25
N MET A 139 18.78 9.50 -17.53
CA MET A 139 19.10 10.93 -17.48
C MET A 139 18.80 11.56 -18.84
N ARG A 140 18.22 12.76 -18.85
CA ARG A 140 18.12 13.63 -20.04
C ARG A 140 19.04 14.83 -19.88
N GLU A 141 19.67 15.20 -20.98
CA GLU A 141 20.50 16.40 -21.09
C GLU A 141 19.68 17.56 -21.66
N TYR A 142 19.83 18.73 -21.10
CA TYR A 142 19.20 19.97 -21.53
C TYR A 142 20.25 21.07 -21.56
N SER A 143 20.18 21.90 -22.62
CA SER A 143 21.03 23.10 -22.76
C SER A 143 20.17 24.32 -22.44
N ILE A 144 20.57 25.11 -21.47
CA ILE A 144 19.86 26.30 -21.00
C ILE A 144 20.63 27.54 -21.49
N PRO A 145 20.04 28.37 -22.37
CA PRO A 145 20.66 29.62 -22.79
C PRO A 145 20.94 30.57 -21.61
N ALA A 146 21.88 31.47 -21.80
CA ALA A 146 22.18 32.54 -20.84
C ALA A 146 20.91 33.33 -20.47
N GLN A 147 20.76 33.68 -19.19
CA GLN A 147 19.66 34.47 -18.65
C GLN A 147 18.27 33.80 -18.85
N LYS A 148 18.23 32.48 -18.98
CA LYS A 148 17.00 31.71 -19.10
C LYS A 148 16.83 30.73 -17.93
N ARG A 149 15.58 30.45 -17.63
CA ARG A 149 15.16 29.39 -16.72
C ARG A 149 14.48 28.29 -17.50
N LEU A 150 14.94 27.07 -17.34
CA LEU A 150 14.26 25.87 -17.81
C LEU A 150 13.27 25.42 -16.75
N ILE A 151 12.02 25.25 -17.13
CA ILE A 151 10.96 24.65 -16.33
C ILE A 151 10.59 23.34 -17.00
N LEU A 152 10.64 22.27 -16.23
CA LEU A 152 10.24 20.93 -16.65
C LEU A 152 8.98 20.55 -15.89
N GLU A 153 7.91 20.29 -16.63
CA GLU A 153 6.63 19.88 -16.08
C GLU A 153 6.28 18.50 -16.58
N CYS A 154 5.51 17.78 -15.78
CA CYS A 154 4.95 16.48 -16.17
C CYS A 154 3.50 16.35 -15.79
N SER A 155 2.83 15.46 -16.52
CA SER A 155 1.54 14.88 -16.19
C SER A 155 1.63 13.37 -16.37
N LEU A 156 0.93 12.63 -15.53
CA LEU A 156 0.89 11.16 -15.59
C LEU A 156 -0.50 10.70 -15.94
N GLU A 157 -0.59 9.69 -16.78
CA GLU A 157 -1.81 8.92 -16.95
C GLU A 157 -1.83 7.81 -15.91
N ILE A 158 -2.85 7.80 -15.08
CA ILE A 158 -3.04 6.82 -14.00
C ILE A 158 -4.16 5.86 -14.41
N GLU A 159 -3.88 4.56 -14.31
CA GLU A 159 -4.92 3.53 -14.36
C GLU A 159 -5.32 3.19 -12.93
N LYS A 160 -6.62 3.35 -12.62
CA LYS A 160 -7.21 2.97 -11.34
C LYS A 160 -8.21 1.85 -11.57
N GLN A 161 -8.00 0.75 -10.87
CA GLN A 161 -8.87 -0.41 -10.84
C GLN A 161 -9.60 -0.46 -9.51
N VAL A 162 -10.91 -0.66 -9.54
CA VAL A 162 -11.76 -0.84 -8.36
C VAL A 162 -12.59 -2.09 -8.57
N PHE A 163 -12.48 -3.04 -7.65
CA PHE A 163 -13.25 -4.29 -7.66
C PHE A 163 -13.82 -4.56 -6.28
N THR A 164 -15.02 -5.07 -6.21
CA THR A 164 -15.57 -5.60 -4.97
C THR A 164 -14.97 -6.97 -4.69
N TYR A 165 -14.59 -7.21 -3.44
CA TYR A 165 -14.09 -8.51 -3.03
C TYR A 165 -14.89 -9.08 -1.85
N LYS A 166 -14.88 -10.42 -1.76
CA LYS A 166 -15.34 -11.19 -0.60
C LYS A 166 -14.23 -12.18 -0.25
N ALA A 167 -13.57 -11.94 0.87
CA ALA A 167 -12.51 -12.81 1.38
C ALA A 167 -12.99 -13.61 2.58
N THR A 168 -12.52 -14.85 2.68
CA THR A 168 -12.77 -15.73 3.82
C THR A 168 -11.46 -16.07 4.50
N PHE A 169 -11.41 -15.85 5.80
CA PHE A 169 -10.27 -16.15 6.65
C PHE A 169 -10.67 -17.14 7.73
N GLN A 170 -9.76 -18.03 8.08
CA GLN A 170 -9.93 -18.96 9.18
C GLN A 170 -9.19 -18.45 10.41
N ARG A 171 -9.90 -18.35 11.54
CA ARG A 171 -9.32 -17.96 12.84
C ARG A 171 -8.67 -19.16 13.52
N HIS A 172 -7.46 -18.97 14.06
CA HIS A 172 -6.73 -19.97 14.82
C HIS A 172 -6.50 -19.50 16.28
N PRO A 173 -6.39 -20.42 17.27
CA PRO A 173 -6.31 -21.88 17.12
C PRO A 173 -7.67 -22.56 16.89
N ARG A 174 -8.79 -21.92 17.21
CA ARG A 174 -10.15 -22.43 16.99
C ARG A 174 -11.09 -21.24 16.80
N GLY A 175 -11.85 -21.24 15.72
CA GLY A 175 -12.81 -20.19 15.46
C GLY A 175 -13.60 -20.42 14.19
N GLU A 176 -14.68 -19.69 14.05
CA GLU A 176 -15.47 -19.65 12.84
C GLU A 176 -14.74 -18.92 11.73
N ASP A 177 -15.11 -19.24 10.48
CA ASP A 177 -14.61 -18.50 9.34
C ASP A 177 -15.08 -17.04 9.42
N LEU A 178 -14.18 -16.13 9.20
CA LEU A 178 -14.47 -14.71 9.08
C LEU A 178 -14.61 -14.34 7.62
N VAL A 179 -15.79 -13.86 7.25
CA VAL A 179 -16.05 -13.35 5.89
C VAL A 179 -15.97 -11.83 5.90
N VAL A 180 -15.07 -11.29 5.08
CA VAL A 180 -14.84 -9.86 4.91
C VAL A 180 -15.23 -9.45 3.50
N LYS A 181 -15.98 -8.36 3.38
CA LYS A 181 -16.31 -7.72 2.10
C LYS A 181 -15.71 -6.33 2.05
N GLY A 182 -15.42 -5.86 0.85
CA GLY A 182 -14.89 -4.52 0.66
C GLY A 182 -14.51 -4.23 -0.78
N LYS A 183 -13.75 -3.16 -0.96
CA LYS A 183 -13.23 -2.73 -2.26
C LYS A 183 -11.72 -2.94 -2.33
N PHE A 184 -11.27 -3.69 -3.34
CA PHE A 184 -9.88 -3.68 -3.77
C PHE A 184 -9.67 -2.49 -4.68
N ILE A 185 -8.69 -1.66 -4.37
CA ILE A 185 -8.32 -0.50 -5.18
C ILE A 185 -6.86 -0.64 -5.54
N HIS A 186 -6.56 -0.56 -6.82
CA HIS A 186 -5.19 -0.54 -7.33
C HIS A 186 -5.04 0.67 -8.25
N ALA A 187 -4.02 1.46 -8.05
CA ALA A 187 -3.70 2.60 -8.90
C ALA A 187 -2.22 2.57 -9.27
N LYS A 188 -1.94 2.76 -10.56
CA LYS A 188 -0.58 2.76 -11.11
C LYS A 188 -0.43 3.78 -12.24
N PRO A 189 0.71 4.46 -12.35
CA PRO A 189 1.05 5.21 -13.54
C PRO A 189 1.25 4.26 -14.72
N ILE A 190 0.64 4.56 -15.87
CA ILE A 190 0.77 3.76 -17.10
C ILE A 190 1.50 4.50 -18.20
N SER A 191 1.48 5.82 -18.18
CA SER A 191 2.25 6.66 -19.09
C SER A 191 2.60 8.00 -18.46
N SER A 192 3.57 8.71 -19.06
CA SER A 192 3.95 10.06 -18.64
C SER A 192 4.08 10.97 -19.85
N MET A 193 3.65 12.20 -19.69
CA MET A 193 3.86 13.30 -20.61
C MET A 193 4.77 14.33 -19.94
N ALA A 194 5.75 14.84 -20.67
CA ALA A 194 6.63 15.88 -20.19
C ALA A 194 6.69 17.02 -21.18
N ARG A 195 6.74 18.25 -20.68
CA ARG A 195 6.98 19.45 -21.47
C ARG A 195 8.06 20.29 -20.84
N GLN A 196 8.72 21.08 -21.69
CA GLN A 196 9.75 22.03 -21.28
C GLN A 196 9.34 23.43 -21.67
N THR A 197 9.62 24.39 -20.82
CA THR A 197 9.43 25.82 -21.07
C THR A 197 10.70 26.56 -20.69
N LEU A 198 11.09 27.53 -21.54
CA LEU A 198 12.19 28.45 -21.25
C LEU A 198 11.61 29.82 -20.97
N GLU A 199 11.92 30.39 -19.80
CA GLU A 199 11.50 31.71 -19.36
C GLU A 199 12.70 32.63 -19.20
N ASP A 200 12.48 33.94 -19.34
CA ASP A 200 13.48 34.94 -18.99
C ASP A 200 13.63 35.03 -17.46
N ILE A 201 14.87 35.12 -17.00
CA ILE A 201 15.14 35.43 -15.60
C ILE A 201 14.95 36.92 -15.40
N GLN A 202 13.99 37.28 -14.55
CA GLN A 202 13.75 38.66 -14.16
C GLN A 202 14.75 39.13 -13.11
#